data_cd710ed7d586f632b71a37da3f4f1715
#
_entry.id   cd710ed7d586f632b71a37da3f4f1715
#
_cell.length_a   1.000
_cell.length_b   1.000
_cell.length_c   1.000
_cell.angle_alpha   90.00
_cell.angle_beta   90.00
_cell.angle_gamma   90.00
#
_symmetry.space_group_name_H-M   'P 1'
#
loop_
_entity.id
_entity.type
_entity.pdbx_description
1 polymer ?
#
loop_
_entity_poly.entity_id
_entity_poly.type
_entity_poly.pdbx_seq_one_letter_code
_entity_poly.pdbx_strand_id
1 'polypeptide(L)'
;YGSHTQELMTRKDSVLEKMDKLGYISKTEKDSAQKIKLEFSQQAIGIKAPHFVITIQEYLINKYGDNFIRTAGLRVITTLDWELQQFAEKVAKEGAERNKNFYQGYNSALVAQDATTGQILALVGSKDYFAEPEPEGCKTGLDCYFEGNFNVATQGLRQPGSAMKPLAYAVAFQKGYSPETVVFDLPTEFASDNPNCPLIVNFS
;
A
#
# COMPACT_ATOMS: atom_id res chain seq x y z
N TYR A 1 -5.09 -16.76 8.94
CA TYR A 1 -5.11 -17.30 10.32
C TYR A 1 -5.30 -16.21 11.39
N GLY A 2 -4.73 -15.07 11.34
CA GLY A 2 -4.88 -13.80 12.08
C GLY A 2 -5.80 -13.82 13.32
N SER A 3 -6.92 -13.14 13.26
CA SER A 3 -7.87 -12.94 14.38
C SER A 3 -8.69 -14.16 14.79
N HIS A 4 -8.62 -15.28 14.05
CA HIS A 4 -9.46 -16.47 14.26
C HIS A 4 -8.77 -17.62 15.01
N THR A 5 -7.76 -17.32 15.84
CA THR A 5 -7.00 -18.34 16.61
C THR A 5 -7.88 -19.17 17.55
N GLN A 6 -8.90 -18.58 18.14
CA GLN A 6 -9.81 -19.30 19.04
C GLN A 6 -10.66 -20.34 18.29
N GLU A 7 -11.19 -19.98 17.12
CA GLU A 7 -11.95 -20.89 16.28
C GLU A 7 -11.08 -22.06 15.78
N LEU A 8 -9.82 -21.77 15.48
CA LEU A 8 -8.85 -22.77 15.06
C LEU A 8 -8.52 -23.77 16.18
N MET A 9 -8.38 -23.30 17.43
CA MET A 9 -8.21 -24.18 18.59
C MET A 9 -9.43 -25.07 18.81
N THR A 10 -10.63 -24.50 18.73
CA THR A 10 -11.88 -25.27 18.83
C THR A 10 -11.96 -26.33 17.72
N ARG A 11 -11.54 -25.99 16.50
CA ARG A 11 -11.49 -26.94 15.39
C ARG A 11 -10.49 -28.07 15.62
N LYS A 12 -9.28 -27.76 16.10
CA LYS A 12 -8.27 -28.73 16.52
C LYS A 12 -8.84 -29.73 17.51
N ASP A 13 -9.45 -29.25 18.58
CA ASP A 13 -9.99 -30.10 19.63
C ASP A 13 -11.13 -31.00 19.11
N SER A 14 -12.01 -30.48 18.27
CA SER A 14 -13.06 -31.25 17.61
C SER A 14 -12.52 -32.36 16.70
N VAL A 15 -11.40 -32.11 16.01
CA VAL A 15 -10.75 -33.15 15.19
C VAL A 15 -10.14 -34.23 16.07
N LEU A 16 -9.42 -33.87 17.14
CA LEU A 16 -8.80 -34.78 18.06
C LEU A 16 -9.85 -35.71 18.77
N GLU A 17 -10.99 -35.14 19.14
CA GLU A 17 -12.11 -35.93 19.69
C GLU A 17 -12.65 -36.97 18.70
N LYS A 18 -12.78 -36.61 17.42
CA LYS A 18 -13.22 -37.54 16.39
C LYS A 18 -12.20 -38.67 16.15
N MET A 19 -10.89 -38.30 16.18
CA MET A 19 -9.82 -39.30 16.03
C MET A 19 -9.80 -40.29 17.17
N ASP A 20 -10.00 -39.86 18.42
CA ASP A 20 -10.15 -40.75 19.61
C ASP A 20 -11.38 -41.63 19.46
N LYS A 21 -12.55 -41.11 19.14
CA LYS A 21 -13.79 -41.88 18.94
C LYS A 21 -13.70 -42.91 17.83
N LEU A 22 -12.90 -42.67 16.80
CA LEU A 22 -12.71 -43.56 15.66
C LEU A 22 -11.52 -44.53 15.86
N GLY A 23 -10.83 -44.45 17.02
CA GLY A 23 -9.72 -45.33 17.35
C GLY A 23 -8.40 -45.04 16.62
N TYR A 24 -8.27 -43.88 16.00
CA TYR A 24 -7.03 -43.45 15.33
C TYR A 24 -5.94 -42.99 16.30
N ILE A 25 -6.31 -42.52 17.48
CA ILE A 25 -5.42 -42.14 18.56
C ILE A 25 -5.97 -42.64 19.89
N SER A 26 -5.10 -42.86 20.87
CA SER A 26 -5.48 -43.16 22.24
C SER A 26 -5.96 -41.94 22.98
N LYS A 27 -6.71 -42.13 24.06
CA LYS A 27 -7.17 -41.03 24.93
C LYS A 27 -6.01 -40.24 25.50
N THR A 28 -4.90 -40.88 25.85
CA THR A 28 -3.69 -40.21 26.35
C THR A 28 -3.03 -39.33 25.31
N GLU A 29 -2.97 -39.79 24.06
CA GLU A 29 -2.45 -38.97 22.95
C GLU A 29 -3.36 -37.77 22.67
N LYS A 30 -4.67 -37.94 22.68
CA LYS A 30 -5.63 -36.85 22.54
C LYS A 30 -5.43 -35.78 23.63
N ASP A 31 -5.43 -36.20 24.90
CA ASP A 31 -5.33 -35.29 26.05
C ASP A 31 -4.00 -34.51 26.05
N SER A 32 -2.93 -35.17 25.58
CA SER A 32 -1.63 -34.53 25.41
C SER A 32 -1.65 -33.50 24.26
N ALA A 33 -2.22 -33.88 23.11
CA ALA A 33 -2.30 -33.01 21.94
C ALA A 33 -3.23 -31.79 22.16
N GLN A 34 -4.30 -31.93 22.92
CA GLN A 34 -5.19 -30.81 23.27
C GLN A 34 -4.48 -29.75 24.11
N LYS A 35 -3.54 -30.14 24.98
CA LYS A 35 -2.77 -29.21 25.81
C LYS A 35 -1.71 -28.43 25.03
N ILE A 36 -1.32 -28.89 23.86
CA ILE A 36 -0.32 -28.19 23.03
C ILE A 36 -0.92 -26.90 22.50
N LYS A 37 -0.30 -25.78 22.90
CA LYS A 37 -0.58 -24.48 22.30
C LYS A 37 0.07 -24.44 20.92
N LEU A 38 -0.75 -24.27 19.87
CA LEU A 38 -0.23 -24.13 18.53
C LEU A 38 0.48 -22.78 18.38
N GLU A 39 1.76 -22.83 18.06
CA GLU A 39 2.51 -21.67 17.64
C GLU A 39 2.50 -21.64 16.11
N PHE A 40 1.87 -20.59 15.59
CA PHE A 40 1.85 -20.36 14.14
C PHE A 40 3.08 -19.55 13.79
N SER A 41 4.09 -20.17 13.21
CA SER A 41 5.05 -19.38 12.48
C SER A 41 4.31 -18.75 11.29
N GLN A 42 4.22 -17.45 11.25
CA GLN A 42 3.98 -16.76 9.99
C GLN A 42 5.22 -17.04 9.12
N GLN A 43 5.20 -18.18 8.41
CA GLN A 43 5.94 -18.19 7.17
C GLN A 43 5.22 -17.16 6.31
N ALA A 44 5.69 -15.93 6.38
CA ALA A 44 5.51 -15.00 5.29
C ALA A 44 6.08 -15.75 4.08
N ILE A 45 5.21 -16.39 3.30
CA ILE A 45 5.53 -16.68 1.91
C ILE A 45 5.77 -15.29 1.38
N GLY A 46 7.04 -14.90 1.33
CA GLY A 46 7.43 -13.53 1.06
C GLY A 46 6.97 -13.19 -0.34
N ILE A 47 5.77 -12.62 -0.43
CA ILE A 47 5.31 -12.00 -1.68
C ILE A 47 6.36 -10.95 -2.00
N LYS A 48 7.07 -11.16 -3.09
CA LYS A 48 8.00 -10.19 -3.64
C LYS A 48 7.19 -9.06 -4.28
N ALA A 49 7.63 -7.83 -4.14
CA ALA A 49 6.93 -6.64 -4.65
C ALA A 49 5.43 -6.61 -4.28
N PRO A 50 5.05 -6.70 -2.99
CA PRO A 50 3.67 -6.95 -2.58
C PRO A 50 2.69 -5.91 -3.11
N HIS A 51 3.01 -4.62 -3.08
CA HIS A 51 2.15 -3.57 -3.62
C HIS A 51 1.89 -3.75 -5.12
N PHE A 52 2.91 -4.09 -5.90
CA PHE A 52 2.75 -4.35 -7.33
C PHE A 52 1.86 -5.57 -7.57
N VAL A 53 2.15 -6.68 -6.88
CA VAL A 53 1.39 -7.95 -7.03
C VAL A 53 -0.09 -7.75 -6.69
N ILE A 54 -0.40 -7.08 -5.58
CA ILE A 54 -1.77 -6.82 -5.17
C ILE A 54 -2.49 -5.90 -6.16
N THR A 55 -1.83 -4.85 -6.65
CA THR A 55 -2.40 -3.97 -7.68
C THR A 55 -2.75 -4.73 -8.95
N ILE A 56 -1.89 -5.65 -9.40
CA ILE A 56 -2.18 -6.52 -10.55
C ILE A 56 -3.31 -7.49 -10.25
N GLN A 57 -3.34 -8.07 -9.05
CA GLN A 57 -4.43 -8.95 -8.63
C GLN A 57 -5.77 -8.23 -8.64
N GLU A 58 -5.85 -7.04 -8.08
CA GLU A 58 -7.07 -6.22 -8.08
C GLU A 58 -7.53 -5.87 -9.50
N TYR A 59 -6.59 -5.48 -10.38
CA TYR A 59 -6.89 -5.24 -11.80
C TYR A 59 -7.48 -6.49 -12.46
N LEU A 60 -6.90 -7.65 -12.23
CA LEU A 60 -7.38 -8.91 -12.81
C LEU A 60 -8.75 -9.32 -12.25
N ILE A 61 -8.97 -9.17 -10.96
CA ILE A 61 -10.26 -9.44 -10.30
C ILE A 61 -11.34 -8.53 -10.89
N ASN A 62 -11.06 -7.24 -11.03
CA ASN A 62 -12.00 -6.28 -11.61
C ASN A 62 -12.33 -6.58 -13.07
N LYS A 63 -11.36 -7.11 -13.82
CA LYS A 63 -11.52 -7.40 -15.25
C LYS A 63 -12.18 -8.76 -15.53
N TYR A 64 -11.86 -9.78 -14.76
CA TYR A 64 -12.23 -11.17 -15.05
C TYR A 64 -13.10 -11.82 -13.96
N GLY A 65 -13.25 -11.19 -12.81
CA GLY A 65 -13.97 -11.71 -11.65
C GLY A 65 -13.12 -12.60 -10.74
N ASP A 66 -13.40 -12.54 -9.43
CA ASP A 66 -12.64 -13.24 -8.38
C ASP A 66 -12.64 -14.76 -8.56
N ASN A 67 -13.81 -15.34 -8.87
CA ASN A 67 -13.93 -16.78 -9.04
C ASN A 67 -13.05 -17.31 -10.19
N PHE A 68 -13.02 -16.59 -11.31
CA PHE A 68 -12.17 -16.97 -12.44
C PHE A 68 -10.69 -16.92 -12.07
N ILE A 69 -10.23 -15.85 -11.41
CA ILE A 69 -8.83 -15.69 -11.01
C ILE A 69 -8.38 -16.81 -10.06
N ARG A 70 -9.24 -17.24 -9.14
CA ARG A 70 -8.93 -18.29 -8.17
C ARG A 70 -8.87 -19.70 -8.77
N THR A 71 -9.63 -19.95 -9.83
CA THR A 71 -9.82 -21.31 -10.38
C THR A 71 -9.10 -21.56 -11.69
N ALA A 72 -8.76 -20.54 -12.46
CA ALA A 72 -8.24 -20.68 -13.81
C ALA A 72 -6.75 -21.09 -13.89
N GLY A 73 -6.01 -21.11 -12.79
CA GLY A 73 -4.59 -21.49 -12.78
C GLY A 73 -3.71 -20.60 -13.64
N LEU A 74 -3.94 -19.28 -13.60
CA LEU A 74 -3.31 -18.31 -14.48
C LEU A 74 -1.81 -18.16 -14.21
N ARG A 75 -1.04 -18.03 -15.29
CA ARG A 75 0.32 -17.51 -15.28
C ARG A 75 0.28 -16.07 -15.79
N VAL A 76 0.54 -15.11 -14.90
CA VAL A 76 0.53 -13.68 -15.22
C VAL A 76 1.96 -13.21 -15.48
N ILE A 77 2.21 -12.69 -16.71
CA ILE A 77 3.49 -12.07 -17.08
C ILE A 77 3.27 -10.56 -16.99
N THR A 78 4.16 -9.88 -16.27
CA THR A 78 4.06 -8.45 -15.99
C THR A 78 5.25 -7.69 -16.55
N THR A 79 5.19 -6.37 -16.47
CA THR A 79 6.26 -5.44 -16.88
C THR A 79 7.27 -5.16 -15.76
N LEU A 80 7.11 -5.79 -14.59
CA LEU A 80 7.98 -5.56 -13.44
C LEU A 80 9.44 -5.87 -13.77
N ASP A 81 10.31 -4.89 -13.60
CA ASP A 81 11.75 -5.07 -13.56
C ASP A 81 12.15 -5.37 -12.11
N TRP A 82 12.58 -6.61 -11.86
CA TRP A 82 12.86 -7.06 -10.49
C TRP A 82 14.06 -6.34 -9.86
N GLU A 83 15.10 -6.06 -10.62
CA GLU A 83 16.29 -5.34 -10.10
C GLU A 83 15.91 -3.90 -9.74
N LEU A 84 15.18 -3.24 -10.63
CA LEU A 84 14.67 -1.88 -10.38
C LEU A 84 13.71 -1.84 -9.19
N GLN A 85 12.83 -2.83 -9.05
CA GLN A 85 11.91 -2.92 -7.91
C GLN A 85 12.65 -3.04 -6.58
N GLN A 86 13.65 -3.91 -6.49
CA GLN A 86 14.46 -4.06 -5.28
C GLN A 86 15.20 -2.76 -4.93
N PHE A 87 15.73 -2.09 -5.93
CA PHE A 87 16.38 -0.80 -5.74
C PHE A 87 15.38 0.27 -5.26
N ALA A 88 14.20 0.32 -5.87
CA ALA A 88 13.12 1.23 -5.49
C ALA A 88 12.63 1.00 -4.05
N GLU A 89 12.46 -0.26 -3.63
CA GLU A 89 12.09 -0.60 -2.24
C GLU A 89 13.15 -0.13 -1.25
N LYS A 90 14.42 -0.35 -1.56
CA LYS A 90 15.53 0.12 -0.73
C LYS A 90 15.53 1.65 -0.60
N VAL A 91 15.47 2.37 -1.71
CA VAL A 91 15.49 3.84 -1.74
C VAL A 91 14.27 4.44 -1.04
N ALA A 92 13.08 3.84 -1.21
CA ALA A 92 11.88 4.27 -0.54
C ALA A 92 12.01 4.12 0.99
N LYS A 93 12.54 3.00 1.46
CA LYS A 93 12.77 2.75 2.89
C LYS A 93 13.78 3.73 3.48
N GLU A 94 14.94 3.89 2.86
CA GLU A 94 15.99 4.82 3.29
C GLU A 94 15.48 6.28 3.27
N GLY A 95 14.72 6.64 2.25
CA GLY A 95 14.11 7.97 2.12
C GLY A 95 13.09 8.26 3.22
N ALA A 96 12.23 7.28 3.56
CA ALA A 96 11.26 7.42 4.63
C ALA A 96 11.94 7.59 5.99
N GLU A 97 12.98 6.79 6.30
CA GLU A 97 13.72 6.91 7.55
C GLU A 97 14.39 8.29 7.69
N ARG A 98 15.00 8.79 6.62
CA ARG A 98 15.55 10.15 6.60
C ARG A 98 14.47 11.21 6.82
N ASN A 99 13.34 11.08 6.12
CA ASN A 99 12.24 12.06 6.20
C ASN A 99 11.54 12.03 7.57
N LYS A 100 11.46 10.88 8.22
CA LYS A 100 10.96 10.74 9.59
C LYS A 100 11.75 11.62 10.56
N ASN A 101 13.07 11.60 10.43
CA ASN A 101 13.97 12.31 11.35
C ASN A 101 13.98 13.83 11.12
N PHE A 102 13.90 14.29 9.87
CA PHE A 102 14.05 15.70 9.52
C PHE A 102 12.73 16.43 9.28
N TYR A 103 11.69 15.74 8.83
CA TYR A 103 10.46 16.35 8.32
C TYR A 103 9.17 15.74 8.88
N GLN A 104 9.27 14.81 9.81
CA GLN A 104 8.12 14.05 10.34
C GLN A 104 7.33 13.32 9.22
N GLY A 105 8.05 12.91 8.16
CA GLY A 105 7.49 12.14 7.05
C GLY A 105 7.64 10.65 7.30
N TYR A 106 6.56 9.98 7.69
CA TYR A 106 6.60 8.59 8.20
C TYR A 106 6.53 7.54 7.10
N ASN A 107 6.25 7.92 5.87
CA ASN A 107 6.11 6.99 4.75
C ASN A 107 6.67 7.58 3.46
N SER A 108 6.91 6.72 2.47
CA SER A 108 7.26 7.10 1.11
C SER A 108 6.72 6.10 0.11
N ALA A 109 6.48 6.55 -1.10
CA ALA A 109 6.07 5.73 -2.22
C ALA A 109 6.89 6.10 -3.46
N LEU A 110 7.07 5.13 -4.37
CA LEU A 110 7.83 5.33 -5.61
C LEU A 110 7.19 4.53 -6.74
N VAL A 111 7.03 5.18 -7.88
CA VAL A 111 6.62 4.51 -9.14
C VAL A 111 7.67 4.83 -10.19
N ALA A 112 8.20 3.80 -10.84
CA ALA A 112 9.03 3.93 -12.03
C ALA A 112 8.24 3.47 -13.25
N GLN A 113 8.20 4.32 -14.27
CA GLN A 113 7.44 4.10 -15.48
C GLN A 113 8.31 4.34 -16.71
N ASP A 114 8.21 3.47 -17.70
CA ASP A 114 8.83 3.69 -19.01
C ASP A 114 8.11 4.84 -19.71
N ALA A 115 8.87 5.89 -20.03
CA ALA A 115 8.32 7.10 -20.63
C ALA A 115 7.80 6.90 -22.07
N THR A 116 8.27 5.88 -22.76
CA THR A 116 7.90 5.59 -24.14
C THR A 116 6.65 4.76 -24.23
N THR A 117 6.54 3.73 -23.37
CA THR A 117 5.47 2.73 -23.44
C THR A 117 4.38 2.96 -22.38
N GLY A 118 4.67 3.73 -21.33
CA GLY A 118 3.79 3.89 -20.17
C GLY A 118 3.76 2.69 -19.22
N GLN A 119 4.60 1.68 -19.44
CA GLN A 119 4.65 0.49 -18.61
C GLN A 119 5.22 0.78 -17.22
N ILE A 120 4.58 0.25 -16.18
CA ILE A 120 5.09 0.35 -14.81
C ILE A 120 6.18 -0.71 -14.63
N LEU A 121 7.40 -0.26 -14.36
CA LEU A 121 8.58 -1.10 -14.17
C LEU A 121 8.84 -1.40 -12.68
N ALA A 122 8.49 -0.47 -11.78
CA ALA A 122 8.54 -0.67 -10.35
C ALA A 122 7.41 0.09 -9.65
N LEU A 123 6.89 -0.48 -8.56
CA LEU A 123 5.85 0.15 -7.76
C LEU A 123 6.04 -0.19 -6.27
N VAL A 124 6.33 0.84 -5.49
CA VAL A 124 6.49 0.79 -4.05
C VAL A 124 5.43 1.70 -3.43
N GLY A 125 4.46 1.13 -2.74
CA GLY A 125 3.35 1.88 -2.18
C GLY A 125 3.57 2.37 -0.75
N SER A 126 4.55 1.79 -0.04
CA SER A 126 4.95 2.19 1.31
C SER A 126 6.41 1.84 1.57
N LYS A 127 6.99 2.41 2.62
CA LYS A 127 8.38 2.11 3.03
C LYS A 127 8.63 0.63 3.36
N ASP A 128 7.61 -0.07 3.84
CA ASP A 128 7.67 -1.50 4.17
C ASP A 128 6.24 -2.05 4.27
N TYR A 129 5.88 -2.95 3.36
CA TYR A 129 4.54 -3.53 3.29
C TYR A 129 4.18 -4.35 4.54
N PHE A 130 5.15 -5.05 5.13
CA PHE A 130 4.93 -5.97 6.23
C PHE A 130 5.16 -5.36 7.61
N ALA A 131 5.58 -4.11 7.68
CA ALA A 131 5.77 -3.44 8.95
C ALA A 131 4.45 -3.08 9.63
N GLU A 132 4.47 -3.14 10.95
CA GLU A 132 3.33 -2.78 11.78
C GLU A 132 2.99 -1.28 11.63
N PRO A 133 1.70 -0.92 11.77
CA PRO A 133 1.27 0.47 11.74
C PRO A 133 1.94 1.33 12.82
N GLU A 134 2.17 2.59 12.52
CA GLU A 134 2.73 3.57 13.46
C GLU A 134 1.73 4.70 13.74
N PRO A 135 1.60 5.19 14.99
CA PRO A 135 2.22 4.69 16.21
C PRO A 135 1.59 3.38 16.71
N GLU A 136 2.28 2.68 17.62
CA GLU A 136 1.74 1.45 18.22
C GLU A 136 0.35 1.70 18.82
N GLY A 137 -0.60 0.81 18.51
CA GLY A 137 -1.99 0.90 18.97
C GLY A 137 -2.87 1.88 18.20
N CYS A 138 -2.38 2.53 17.15
CA CYS A 138 -3.22 3.35 16.28
C CYS A 138 -4.26 2.49 15.53
N LYS A 139 -5.35 3.13 15.07
CA LYS A 139 -6.41 2.49 14.31
C LYS A 139 -6.19 2.73 12.82
N THR A 140 -6.02 1.64 12.07
CA THR A 140 -5.85 1.69 10.62
C THR A 140 -6.99 2.45 9.94
N GLY A 141 -6.64 3.32 8.97
CA GLY A 141 -7.57 4.17 8.26
C GLY A 141 -8.06 5.41 9.04
N LEU A 142 -7.64 5.62 10.29
CA LEU A 142 -8.10 6.73 11.12
C LEU A 142 -6.97 7.63 11.61
N ASP A 143 -6.06 7.11 12.42
CA ASP A 143 -5.08 7.90 13.15
C ASP A 143 -3.63 7.39 13.05
N CYS A 144 -3.38 6.38 12.17
CA CYS A 144 -2.04 5.92 11.90
C CYS A 144 -1.28 6.88 10.98
N TYR A 145 -0.02 7.17 11.31
CA TYR A 145 0.88 7.94 10.45
C TYR A 145 1.45 7.10 9.33
N PHE A 146 1.52 5.78 9.56
CA PHE A 146 2.04 4.80 8.63
C PHE A 146 1.23 3.50 8.73
N GLU A 147 0.90 2.97 7.57
CA GLU A 147 0.28 1.66 7.40
C GLU A 147 0.98 0.96 6.23
N GLY A 148 1.64 -0.18 6.52
CA GLY A 148 2.47 -0.86 5.53
C GLY A 148 1.71 -1.33 4.30
N ASN A 149 0.52 -1.84 4.48
CA ASN A 149 -0.34 -2.37 3.42
C ASN A 149 -1.09 -1.30 2.60
N PHE A 150 -1.15 -0.04 3.08
CA PHE A 150 -1.78 1.04 2.34
C PHE A 150 -0.87 1.50 1.18
N ASN A 151 -1.36 1.38 -0.05
CA ASN A 151 -0.61 1.79 -1.23
C ASN A 151 -0.79 3.29 -1.50
N VAL A 152 0.14 4.09 -0.99
CA VAL A 152 0.11 5.56 -1.15
C VAL A 152 0.15 5.96 -2.63
N ALA A 153 0.82 5.18 -3.48
CA ALA A 153 0.96 5.50 -4.90
C ALA A 153 -0.35 5.36 -5.70
N THR A 154 -1.25 4.44 -5.30
CA THR A 154 -2.48 4.15 -6.06
C THR A 154 -3.76 4.49 -5.30
N GLN A 155 -3.72 4.49 -3.96
CA GLN A 155 -4.89 4.71 -3.10
C GLN A 155 -4.84 6.06 -2.38
N GLY A 156 -3.65 6.67 -2.27
CA GLY A 156 -3.44 7.89 -1.52
C GLY A 156 -3.96 9.13 -2.25
N LEU A 157 -5.05 9.72 -1.76
CA LEU A 157 -5.51 11.03 -2.20
C LEU A 157 -4.70 12.10 -1.48
N ARG A 158 -3.69 12.66 -2.14
CA ARG A 158 -2.77 13.66 -1.58
C ARG A 158 -2.80 14.95 -2.38
N GLN A 159 -2.58 16.06 -1.70
CA GLN A 159 -2.39 17.35 -2.36
C GLN A 159 -1.10 17.32 -3.17
N PRO A 160 -1.16 17.63 -4.48
CA PRO A 160 0.02 17.57 -5.34
C PRO A 160 1.04 18.67 -5.01
N GLY A 161 0.60 19.78 -4.43
CA GLY A 161 1.47 20.91 -4.12
C GLY A 161 2.25 21.39 -5.35
N SER A 162 3.57 21.77 -5.15
CA SER A 162 4.44 22.23 -6.24
C SER A 162 4.65 21.21 -7.36
N ALA A 163 4.28 19.95 -7.18
CA ALA A 163 4.36 18.94 -8.25
C ALA A 163 3.42 19.26 -9.44
N MET A 164 2.38 20.08 -9.21
CA MET A 164 1.50 20.57 -10.29
C MET A 164 2.10 21.68 -11.16
N LYS A 165 3.15 22.37 -10.69
CA LYS A 165 3.72 23.51 -11.43
C LYS A 165 4.16 23.17 -12.87
N PRO A 166 4.88 22.07 -13.14
CA PRO A 166 5.26 21.71 -14.50
C PRO A 166 4.05 21.58 -15.45
N LEU A 167 2.96 20.97 -14.95
CA LEU A 167 1.73 20.80 -15.73
C LEU A 167 1.05 22.16 -16.00
N ALA A 168 0.96 23.02 -14.97
CA ALA A 168 0.41 24.34 -15.11
C ALA A 168 1.20 25.20 -16.13
N TYR A 169 2.53 25.15 -16.05
CA TYR A 169 3.39 25.87 -17.01
C TYR A 169 3.29 25.29 -18.42
N ALA A 170 3.22 23.97 -18.59
CA ALA A 170 3.02 23.38 -19.90
C ALA A 170 1.73 23.87 -20.57
N VAL A 171 0.62 23.93 -19.83
CA VAL A 171 -0.65 24.48 -20.31
C VAL A 171 -0.55 25.97 -20.61
N ALA A 172 0.14 26.74 -19.76
CA ALA A 172 0.37 28.18 -19.99
C ALA A 172 1.14 28.41 -21.29
N PHE A 173 2.23 27.67 -21.54
CA PHE A 173 3.01 27.76 -22.78
C PHE A 173 2.20 27.36 -24.03
N GLN A 174 1.36 26.35 -23.94
CA GLN A 174 0.43 26.00 -25.02
C GLN A 174 -0.56 27.15 -25.33
N LYS A 175 -0.90 27.98 -24.35
CA LYS A 175 -1.76 29.16 -24.50
C LYS A 175 -1.02 30.41 -24.95
N GLY A 176 0.29 30.31 -25.25
CA GLY A 176 1.11 31.43 -25.75
C GLY A 176 1.80 32.25 -24.67
N TYR A 177 1.73 31.87 -23.40
CA TYR A 177 2.57 32.50 -22.37
C TYR A 177 4.03 32.07 -22.54
N SER A 178 4.95 32.91 -22.09
CA SER A 178 6.40 32.63 -22.12
C SER A 178 6.98 32.71 -20.70
N PRO A 179 8.19 32.21 -20.47
CA PRO A 179 8.87 32.37 -19.18
C PRO A 179 9.04 33.82 -18.73
N GLU A 180 9.07 34.76 -19.70
CA GLU A 180 9.19 36.19 -19.44
C GLU A 180 7.85 36.86 -19.19
N THR A 181 6.73 36.15 -19.23
CA THR A 181 5.42 36.72 -18.94
C THR A 181 5.37 37.20 -17.51
N VAL A 182 5.14 38.51 -17.34
CA VAL A 182 5.04 39.13 -16.03
C VAL A 182 3.68 38.81 -15.41
N VAL A 183 3.70 38.31 -14.19
CA VAL A 183 2.53 38.09 -13.35
C VAL A 183 2.61 38.98 -12.13
N PHE A 184 1.53 39.71 -11.85
CA PHE A 184 1.48 40.57 -10.68
C PHE A 184 1.20 39.72 -9.43
N ASP A 185 2.04 39.90 -8.41
CA ASP A 185 1.87 39.31 -7.09
C ASP A 185 0.95 40.20 -6.24
N LEU A 186 -0.36 40.02 -6.44
CA LEU A 186 -1.41 40.77 -5.76
C LEU A 186 -2.35 39.84 -5.04
N PRO A 187 -2.93 40.27 -3.90
CA PRO A 187 -4.03 39.53 -3.28
C PRO A 187 -5.14 39.31 -4.31
N THR A 188 -5.45 38.04 -4.61
CA THR A 188 -6.42 37.70 -5.65
C THR A 188 -7.49 36.82 -5.06
N GLU A 189 -8.74 37.20 -5.26
CA GLU A 189 -9.90 36.35 -4.95
C GLU A 189 -10.31 35.59 -6.20
N PHE A 190 -10.23 34.25 -6.14
CA PHE A 190 -10.52 33.40 -7.29
C PHE A 190 -11.99 32.97 -7.38
N ALA A 191 -12.76 33.13 -6.31
CA ALA A 191 -14.18 32.78 -6.24
C ALA A 191 -14.91 33.77 -5.33
N SER A 192 -15.21 34.96 -5.86
CA SER A 192 -15.88 36.05 -5.13
C SER A 192 -17.28 35.68 -4.63
N ASP A 193 -17.90 34.67 -5.22
CA ASP A 193 -19.21 34.13 -4.87
C ASP A 193 -19.15 32.99 -3.84
N ASN A 194 -17.97 32.54 -3.45
CA ASN A 194 -17.77 31.50 -2.43
C ASN A 194 -17.23 32.07 -1.12
N PRO A 195 -18.08 32.26 -0.09
CA PRO A 195 -17.65 32.86 1.19
C PRO A 195 -16.60 32.01 1.96
N ASN A 196 -16.38 30.76 1.55
CA ASN A 196 -15.38 29.86 2.14
C ASN A 196 -14.07 29.82 1.34
N CYS A 197 -13.95 30.61 0.27
CA CYS A 197 -12.71 30.74 -0.48
C CYS A 197 -11.84 31.83 0.16
N PRO A 198 -10.75 31.49 0.87
CA PRO A 198 -9.89 32.52 1.47
C PRO A 198 -9.19 33.30 0.38
N LEU A 199 -9.03 34.60 0.61
CA LEU A 199 -8.10 35.44 -0.15
C LEU A 199 -6.71 34.80 -0.12
N ILE A 200 -6.18 34.45 -1.29
CA ILE A 200 -4.80 33.98 -1.38
C ILE A 200 -3.90 35.21 -1.26
N VAL A 201 -3.25 35.32 -0.13
CA VAL A 201 -2.19 36.31 0.10
C VAL A 201 -0.89 35.64 -0.27
N ASN A 202 -0.19 36.14 -1.30
CA ASN A 202 1.14 35.69 -1.60
C ASN A 202 2.09 36.20 -0.51
N PHE A 203 2.84 35.28 0.07
CA PHE A 203 3.91 35.61 1.01
C PHE A 203 5.21 35.71 0.22
N SER A 204 5.77 36.91 0.17
CA SER A 204 7.12 37.16 -0.31
C SER A 204 8.18 36.59 0.64
#